data_e48bf325e0271741975e2f08c5890054
#
_entry.id   e48bf325e0271741975e2f08c5890054
#
_cell.length_a   1.000
_cell.length_b   1.000
_cell.length_c   1.000
_cell.angle_alpha   90.00
_cell.angle_beta   90.00
_cell.angle_gamma   90.00
#
_symmetry.space_group_name_H-M   'P 1'
#
loop_
_entity.id
_entity.type
_entity.pdbx_description
1 polymer ?
#
loop_
_entity_poly.entity_id
_entity_poly.type
_entity_poly.pdbx_seq_one_letter_code
_entity_poly.pdbx_strand_id
1 'polypeptide(L)'
;AKPVFPGIAAFQGRWKEFGNSYHNENIETGVALSTLVKIGSVISTIPDHITPHRTIARTVAGRSHIDTDAKIDWATAELLAYGTLLLDGSTVRISGQDVERGTFSHRHAVVISQDTGGRFSPLETLGKFEIWNSPLTENAVVGFELGYSQTDPNALVIWEAQFGDFANGAQVIFDQFMASGEVKWNRAAGLVLLLPHGYEGQGPEHSSARLERFLQMAAGDNFEAV
;
A
#
# COMPACT_ATOMS: atom_id res chain seq x y z
N ALA A 1 35.63 18.31 -12.30
CA ALA A 1 34.26 18.76 -12.00
C ALA A 1 33.41 17.50 -11.81
N LYS A 2 32.71 17.36 -10.68
CA LYS A 2 31.72 16.29 -10.51
C LYS A 2 30.59 16.56 -11.50
N PRO A 3 30.11 15.57 -12.24
CA PRO A 3 28.95 15.75 -13.11
C PRO A 3 27.76 16.18 -12.24
N VAL A 4 27.27 17.38 -12.49
CA VAL A 4 25.98 17.81 -11.93
C VAL A 4 24.92 17.17 -12.81
N PHE A 5 24.36 16.06 -12.36
CA PHE A 5 23.16 15.54 -12.99
C PHE A 5 22.03 16.55 -12.72
N PRO A 6 21.33 17.02 -13.76
CA PRO A 6 20.08 17.75 -13.56
C PRO A 6 19.03 16.72 -13.14
N GLY A 7 19.11 16.26 -11.94
CA GLY A 7 18.16 15.36 -11.32
C GLY A 7 17.69 15.98 -10.03
N ILE A 8 16.46 15.79 -9.73
CA ILE A 8 15.85 16.17 -8.45
C ILE A 8 16.79 15.63 -7.37
N ALA A 9 17.56 16.52 -6.73
CA ALA A 9 18.33 16.14 -5.57
C ALA A 9 17.34 15.72 -4.48
N ALA A 10 17.64 14.67 -3.72
CA ALA A 10 16.90 14.35 -2.53
C ALA A 10 16.71 15.63 -1.71
N PHE A 11 15.57 15.77 -1.07
CA PHE A 11 15.27 16.95 -0.26
C PHE A 11 15.24 18.29 -1.04
N GLN A 12 14.92 18.24 -2.33
CA GLN A 12 14.56 19.39 -3.15
C GLN A 12 13.14 19.24 -3.72
N GLY A 13 12.54 20.34 -4.19
CA GLY A 13 11.17 20.30 -4.70
C GLY A 13 10.18 19.85 -3.64
N ARG A 14 9.38 18.84 -3.93
CA ARG A 14 8.39 18.25 -2.99
C ARG A 14 9.03 17.54 -1.80
N TRP A 15 10.27 17.07 -1.93
CA TRP A 15 11.04 16.42 -0.86
C TRP A 15 11.73 17.38 0.09
N LYS A 16 11.63 18.70 -0.11
CA LYS A 16 12.36 19.71 0.66
C LYS A 16 12.09 19.66 2.18
N GLU A 17 10.89 19.23 2.57
CA GLU A 17 10.48 19.18 3.97
C GLU A 17 10.89 17.88 4.67
N PHE A 18 11.38 16.91 3.91
CA PHE A 18 11.85 15.64 4.44
C PHE A 18 13.35 15.71 4.66
N GLY A 19 13.77 15.71 5.91
CA GLY A 19 15.19 15.75 6.27
C GLY A 19 15.85 14.37 6.20
N ASN A 20 17.18 14.32 6.31
CA ASN A 20 17.97 13.08 6.38
C ASN A 20 18.11 12.55 7.80
N SER A 21 17.41 13.10 8.78
CA SER A 21 17.46 12.63 10.14
C SER A 21 16.19 11.89 10.48
N TYR A 22 16.36 10.63 10.85
CA TYR A 22 15.29 9.86 11.46
C TYR A 22 15.00 10.43 12.87
N HIS A 23 13.76 10.79 13.11
CA HIS A 23 13.29 11.21 14.41
C HIS A 23 12.42 10.10 14.99
N ASN A 24 12.94 9.35 15.93
CA ASN A 24 12.18 8.33 16.67
C ASN A 24 11.28 9.00 17.71
N GLU A 25 10.33 9.80 17.26
CA GLU A 25 9.33 10.43 18.10
C GLU A 25 8.03 9.64 18.04
N ASN A 26 7.36 9.51 19.18
CA ASN A 26 6.01 8.96 19.18
C ASN A 26 5.06 9.92 18.49
N ILE A 27 4.68 9.59 17.26
CA ILE A 27 3.70 10.36 16.49
C ILE A 27 2.31 9.84 16.85
N GLU A 28 1.41 10.75 17.24
CA GLU A 28 0.00 10.41 17.46
C GLU A 28 -0.67 10.12 16.11
N THR A 29 -1.03 8.86 15.88
CA THR A 29 -1.67 8.40 14.65
C THR A 29 -3.17 8.10 14.85
N GLY A 30 -3.71 8.38 16.04
CA GLY A 30 -5.11 8.16 16.36
C GLY A 30 -6.04 9.03 15.53
N VAL A 31 -7.14 8.43 15.05
CA VAL A 31 -8.17 9.11 14.26
C VAL A 31 -9.48 9.14 15.03
N ALA A 32 -10.19 10.26 14.97
CA ALA A 32 -11.48 10.40 15.64
C ALA A 32 -12.48 9.31 15.19
N LEU A 33 -13.17 8.69 16.13
CA LEU A 33 -14.16 7.64 15.86
C LEU A 33 -15.22 8.08 14.84
N SER A 34 -15.65 9.33 14.89
CA SER A 34 -16.62 9.89 13.93
C SER A 34 -16.11 9.86 12.48
N THR A 35 -14.82 10.06 12.28
CA THR A 35 -14.18 9.94 10.96
C THR A 35 -14.15 8.49 10.50
N LEU A 36 -13.79 7.55 11.38
CA LEU A 36 -13.78 6.12 11.08
C LEU A 36 -15.18 5.60 10.75
N VAL A 37 -16.21 6.02 11.50
CA VAL A 37 -17.62 5.71 11.21
C VAL A 37 -18.06 6.21 9.84
N LYS A 38 -17.67 7.44 9.49
CA LYS A 38 -17.93 8.01 8.16
C LYS A 38 -17.31 7.17 7.06
N ILE A 39 -16.03 6.81 7.19
CA ILE A 39 -15.33 5.96 6.21
C ILE A 39 -15.96 4.57 6.17
N GLY A 40 -16.28 3.98 7.33
CA GLY A 40 -16.95 2.70 7.45
C GLY A 40 -18.27 2.66 6.66
N SER A 41 -19.07 3.74 6.74
CA SER A 41 -20.28 3.88 5.94
C SER A 41 -19.99 3.87 4.43
N VAL A 42 -18.93 4.55 3.98
CA VAL A 42 -18.55 4.58 2.57
C VAL A 42 -18.09 3.21 2.08
N ILE A 43 -17.16 2.55 2.79
CA ILE A 43 -16.59 1.26 2.37
C ILE A 43 -17.55 0.08 2.52
N SER A 44 -18.70 0.27 3.17
CA SER A 44 -19.78 -0.71 3.30
C SER A 44 -20.92 -0.51 2.30
N THR A 45 -20.85 0.53 1.47
CA THR A 45 -21.93 0.87 0.53
C THR A 45 -21.56 0.44 -0.89
N ILE A 46 -22.49 -0.28 -1.53
CA ILE A 46 -22.44 -0.64 -2.95
C ILE A 46 -23.62 0.05 -3.63
N PRO A 47 -23.42 0.83 -4.70
CA PRO A 47 -24.50 1.50 -5.39
C PRO A 47 -25.40 0.51 -6.16
N ASP A 48 -26.67 0.84 -6.33
CA ASP A 48 -27.72 -0.04 -6.90
C ASP A 48 -27.42 -0.54 -8.32
N HIS A 49 -26.61 0.19 -9.08
CA HIS A 49 -26.23 -0.20 -10.45
C HIS A 49 -25.10 -1.26 -10.50
N ILE A 50 -24.55 -1.66 -9.36
CA ILE A 50 -23.56 -2.72 -9.22
C ILE A 50 -24.23 -3.95 -8.60
N THR A 51 -24.25 -5.04 -9.29
CA THR A 51 -24.77 -6.33 -8.81
C THR A 51 -23.61 -7.19 -8.29
N PRO A 52 -23.28 -7.13 -6.99
CA PRO A 52 -22.14 -7.87 -6.45
C PRO A 52 -22.44 -9.36 -6.32
N HIS A 53 -21.38 -10.19 -6.34
CA HIS A 53 -21.53 -11.57 -5.88
C HIS A 53 -22.01 -11.60 -4.42
N ARG A 54 -22.92 -12.53 -4.08
CA ARG A 54 -23.55 -12.62 -2.73
C ARG A 54 -22.55 -12.62 -1.58
N THR A 55 -21.41 -13.31 -1.72
CA THR A 55 -20.36 -13.36 -0.69
C THR A 55 -19.72 -11.99 -0.51
N ILE A 56 -19.42 -11.30 -1.61
CA ILE A 56 -18.82 -9.97 -1.58
C ILE A 56 -19.77 -8.95 -0.95
N ALA A 57 -21.05 -9.01 -1.29
CA ALA A 57 -22.10 -8.17 -0.67
C ALA A 57 -22.09 -8.27 0.86
N ARG A 58 -21.98 -9.51 1.39
CA ARG A 58 -21.91 -9.71 2.85
C ARG A 58 -20.64 -9.15 3.46
N THR A 59 -19.49 -9.41 2.84
CA THR A 59 -18.18 -8.90 3.31
C THR A 59 -18.20 -7.38 3.36
N VAL A 60 -18.68 -6.73 2.31
CA VAL A 60 -18.77 -5.27 2.23
C VAL A 60 -19.74 -4.73 3.27
N ALA A 61 -20.95 -5.29 3.38
CA ALA A 61 -21.95 -4.85 4.37
C ALA A 61 -21.45 -4.97 5.82
N GLY A 62 -20.62 -5.98 6.12
CA GLY A 62 -20.05 -6.20 7.45
C GLY A 62 -19.13 -5.05 7.93
N ARG A 63 -18.61 -4.22 7.02
CA ARG A 63 -17.72 -3.10 7.33
C ARG A 63 -18.43 -1.89 7.93
N SER A 64 -19.77 -1.89 7.98
CA SER A 64 -20.55 -0.78 8.55
C SER A 64 -20.47 -0.69 10.08
N HIS A 65 -20.05 -1.76 10.76
CA HIS A 65 -20.01 -1.83 12.21
C HIS A 65 -18.71 -1.26 12.79
N ILE A 66 -18.56 0.06 12.70
CA ILE A 66 -17.42 0.79 13.27
C ILE A 66 -17.91 1.54 14.50
N ASP A 67 -17.75 0.93 15.68
CA ASP A 67 -18.07 1.53 16.97
C ASP A 67 -16.97 1.21 18.01
N THR A 68 -17.13 1.67 19.22
CA THR A 68 -16.12 1.50 20.29
C THR A 68 -15.84 0.06 20.69
N ASP A 69 -16.79 -0.83 20.45
CA ASP A 69 -16.71 -2.25 20.82
C ASP A 69 -16.50 -3.16 19.60
N ALA A 70 -16.36 -2.56 18.40
CA ALA A 70 -16.22 -3.29 17.17
C ALA A 70 -14.94 -4.11 17.14
N LYS A 71 -15.09 -5.38 16.77
CA LYS A 71 -13.95 -6.21 16.37
C LYS A 71 -13.69 -5.98 14.89
N ILE A 72 -12.72 -5.15 14.58
CA ILE A 72 -12.35 -4.79 13.21
C ILE A 72 -11.33 -5.79 12.72
N ASP A 73 -11.59 -6.42 11.57
CA ASP A 73 -10.62 -7.27 10.91
C ASP A 73 -9.52 -6.45 10.22
N TRP A 74 -8.42 -7.12 9.88
CA TRP A 74 -7.26 -6.46 9.27
C TRP A 74 -7.62 -5.71 7.98
N ALA A 75 -8.42 -6.33 7.10
CA ALA A 75 -8.79 -5.73 5.82
C ALA A 75 -9.63 -4.46 6.01
N THR A 76 -10.57 -4.47 6.95
CA THR A 76 -11.37 -3.29 7.28
C THR A 76 -10.49 -2.19 7.89
N ALA A 77 -9.57 -2.53 8.79
CA ALA A 77 -8.62 -1.57 9.37
C ALA A 77 -7.73 -0.92 8.30
N GLU A 78 -7.24 -1.71 7.36
CA GLU A 78 -6.46 -1.23 6.21
C GLU A 78 -7.28 -0.23 5.36
N LEU A 79 -8.51 -0.57 4.98
CA LEU A 79 -9.37 0.33 4.19
C LEU A 79 -9.73 1.61 4.94
N LEU A 80 -9.91 1.54 6.28
CA LEU A 80 -10.13 2.71 7.13
C LEU A 80 -8.89 3.62 7.12
N ALA A 81 -7.69 3.06 7.24
CA ALA A 81 -6.44 3.81 7.17
C ALA A 81 -6.28 4.51 5.81
N TYR A 82 -6.53 3.82 4.71
CA TYR A 82 -6.52 4.45 3.38
C TYR A 82 -7.57 5.57 3.28
N GLY A 83 -8.77 5.33 3.79
CA GLY A 83 -9.84 6.33 3.80
C GLY A 83 -9.47 7.59 4.57
N THR A 84 -8.73 7.48 5.69
CA THR A 84 -8.26 8.66 6.44
C THR A 84 -7.28 9.48 5.65
N LEU A 85 -6.29 8.85 5.01
CA LEU A 85 -5.32 9.52 4.16
C LEU A 85 -5.96 10.21 2.96
N LEU A 86 -6.97 9.59 2.34
CA LEU A 86 -7.71 10.18 1.23
C LEU A 86 -8.47 11.43 1.68
N LEU A 87 -9.10 11.41 2.86
CA LEU A 87 -9.80 12.57 3.42
C LEU A 87 -8.84 13.71 3.78
N ASP A 88 -7.60 13.40 4.13
CA ASP A 88 -6.53 14.38 4.36
C ASP A 88 -5.90 14.89 3.05
N GLY A 89 -6.39 14.41 1.89
CA GLY A 89 -5.95 14.86 0.58
C GLY A 89 -4.74 14.13 0.01
N SER A 90 -4.24 13.09 0.70
CA SER A 90 -3.15 12.25 0.20
C SER A 90 -3.62 11.34 -0.94
N THR A 91 -2.76 11.07 -1.90
CA THR A 91 -2.97 10.01 -2.89
C THR A 91 -2.62 8.67 -2.26
N VAL A 92 -3.47 7.65 -2.42
CA VAL A 92 -3.16 6.27 -2.07
C VAL A 92 -3.12 5.43 -3.34
N ARG A 93 -1.98 4.80 -3.60
CA ARG A 93 -1.75 3.97 -4.77
C ARG A 93 -1.26 2.59 -4.36
N ILE A 94 -1.94 1.56 -4.86
CA ILE A 94 -1.60 0.15 -4.59
C ILE A 94 -1.49 -0.59 -5.91
N SER A 95 -0.42 -1.33 -6.10
CA SER A 95 -0.28 -2.23 -7.25
C SER A 95 0.32 -3.57 -6.84
N GLY A 96 0.06 -4.59 -7.63
CA GLY A 96 0.52 -5.96 -7.43
C GLY A 96 -0.45 -6.96 -8.03
N GLN A 97 -0.17 -8.24 -7.89
CA GLN A 97 -1.03 -9.30 -8.38
C GLN A 97 -2.23 -9.48 -7.43
N ASP A 98 -3.44 -9.48 -7.97
CA ASP A 98 -4.70 -9.65 -7.22
C ASP A 98 -4.96 -8.64 -6.09
N VAL A 99 -4.34 -7.48 -6.10
CA VAL A 99 -4.44 -6.50 -5.00
C VAL A 99 -5.83 -5.91 -4.81
N GLU A 100 -6.64 -5.83 -5.87
CA GLU A 100 -8.03 -5.33 -5.77
C GLU A 100 -8.89 -6.22 -4.85
N ARG A 101 -8.65 -7.52 -4.88
CA ARG A 101 -9.30 -8.54 -4.06
C ARG A 101 -8.51 -8.79 -2.75
N GLY A 102 -7.19 -8.72 -2.85
CA GLY A 102 -6.22 -9.25 -1.90
C GLY A 102 -6.00 -10.76 -2.09
N THR A 103 -4.75 -11.23 -1.88
CA THR A 103 -4.37 -12.64 -2.06
C THR A 103 -5.28 -13.60 -1.31
N PHE A 104 -5.66 -13.26 -0.08
CA PHE A 104 -6.50 -14.10 0.77
C PHE A 104 -8.01 -13.79 0.65
N SER A 105 -8.44 -13.13 -0.42
CA SER A 105 -9.83 -12.67 -0.59
C SER A 105 -10.34 -11.83 0.59
N HIS A 106 -9.48 -11.00 1.14
CA HIS A 106 -9.75 -10.22 2.35
C HIS A 106 -10.09 -8.76 2.05
N ARG A 107 -9.37 -8.12 1.10
CA ARG A 107 -9.48 -6.68 0.86
C ARG A 107 -10.75 -6.29 0.14
N HIS A 108 -11.06 -6.88 -1.00
CA HIS A 108 -12.20 -6.49 -1.85
C HIS A 108 -12.38 -4.96 -1.90
N ALA A 109 -11.31 -4.22 -2.24
CA ALA A 109 -11.36 -2.77 -2.41
C ALA A 109 -12.10 -2.37 -3.70
N VAL A 110 -12.28 -3.34 -4.59
CA VAL A 110 -13.04 -3.20 -5.84
C VAL A 110 -14.12 -4.25 -5.88
N VAL A 111 -15.33 -3.82 -6.26
CA VAL A 111 -16.49 -4.68 -6.48
C VAL A 111 -16.78 -4.72 -7.98
N ILE A 112 -16.90 -5.92 -8.52
CA ILE A 112 -17.24 -6.14 -9.93
C ILE A 112 -18.71 -6.58 -10.02
N SER A 113 -19.48 -5.89 -10.86
CA SER A 113 -20.87 -6.23 -11.15
C SER A 113 -20.94 -7.54 -11.93
N GLN A 114 -21.77 -8.49 -11.47
CA GLN A 114 -21.88 -9.81 -12.06
C GLN A 114 -22.62 -9.81 -13.41
N ASP A 115 -23.43 -8.82 -13.67
CA ASP A 115 -24.24 -8.67 -14.87
C ASP A 115 -23.59 -7.81 -15.94
N THR A 116 -22.89 -6.75 -15.54
CA THR A 116 -22.30 -5.79 -16.50
C THR A 116 -20.79 -5.87 -16.61
N GLY A 117 -20.11 -6.49 -15.63
CA GLY A 117 -18.65 -6.41 -15.49
C GLY A 117 -18.17 -5.03 -15.02
N GLY A 118 -19.08 -4.11 -14.69
CA GLY A 118 -18.75 -2.77 -14.21
C GLY A 118 -17.93 -2.81 -12.93
N ARG A 119 -16.94 -1.94 -12.82
CA ARG A 119 -16.02 -1.81 -11.69
C ARG A 119 -16.46 -0.67 -10.78
N PHE A 120 -16.46 -0.88 -9.48
CA PHE A 120 -16.72 0.14 -8.47
C PHE A 120 -15.75 0.00 -7.30
N SER A 121 -15.15 1.10 -6.89
CA SER A 121 -14.33 1.18 -5.67
C SER A 121 -14.88 2.27 -4.75
N PRO A 122 -15.31 1.90 -3.52
CA PRO A 122 -15.84 2.88 -2.57
C PRO A 122 -14.83 3.97 -2.21
N LEU A 123 -13.55 3.62 -2.06
CA LEU A 123 -12.50 4.56 -1.67
C LEU A 123 -12.23 5.65 -2.72
N GLU A 124 -12.49 5.37 -4.01
CA GLU A 124 -12.38 6.38 -5.07
C GLU A 124 -13.35 7.56 -4.88
N THR A 125 -14.39 7.41 -4.06
CA THR A 125 -15.34 8.49 -3.72
C THR A 125 -14.80 9.43 -2.64
N LEU A 126 -13.76 9.03 -1.91
CA LEU A 126 -13.16 9.83 -0.83
C LEU A 126 -11.97 10.68 -1.30
N GLY A 127 -11.32 10.29 -2.39
CA GLY A 127 -10.13 10.99 -2.89
C GLY A 127 -9.43 10.23 -4.01
N LYS A 128 -8.18 10.58 -4.27
CA LYS A 128 -7.37 9.93 -5.32
C LYS A 128 -6.87 8.57 -4.83
N PHE A 129 -7.69 7.55 -5.01
CA PHE A 129 -7.39 6.15 -4.74
C PHE A 129 -7.11 5.43 -6.07
N GLU A 130 -5.93 4.84 -6.20
CA GLU A 130 -5.49 4.09 -7.37
C GLU A 130 -5.15 2.66 -6.94
N ILE A 131 -5.87 1.67 -7.44
CA ILE A 131 -5.59 0.26 -7.15
C ILE A 131 -5.63 -0.56 -8.45
N TRP A 132 -4.56 -1.33 -8.69
CA TRP A 132 -4.35 -2.00 -9.97
C TRP A 132 -3.81 -3.41 -9.82
N ASN A 133 -4.54 -4.39 -10.33
CA ASN A 133 -4.02 -5.73 -10.55
C ASN A 133 -2.98 -5.67 -11.67
N SER A 134 -1.70 -5.78 -11.33
CA SER A 134 -0.61 -5.73 -12.30
C SER A 134 -0.26 -7.12 -12.82
N PRO A 135 -0.20 -7.33 -14.13
CA PRO A 135 0.29 -8.58 -14.73
C PRO A 135 1.82 -8.61 -14.87
N LEU A 136 2.50 -7.57 -14.43
CA LEU A 136 3.96 -7.47 -14.54
C LEU A 136 4.65 -8.39 -13.54
N THR A 137 5.88 -8.79 -13.87
CA THR A 137 6.77 -9.46 -12.93
C THR A 137 7.13 -8.54 -11.77
N GLU A 138 7.52 -9.10 -10.64
CA GLU A 138 7.87 -8.36 -9.42
C GLU A 138 8.92 -7.29 -9.69
N ASN A 139 9.97 -7.62 -10.44
CA ASN A 139 11.02 -6.66 -10.81
C ASN A 139 10.46 -5.43 -11.55
N ALA A 140 9.55 -5.66 -12.48
CA ALA A 140 8.99 -4.60 -13.31
C ALA A 140 8.02 -3.72 -12.52
N VAL A 141 7.09 -4.30 -11.77
CA VAL A 141 6.10 -3.54 -10.99
C VAL A 141 6.76 -2.79 -9.84
N VAL A 142 7.68 -3.40 -9.09
CA VAL A 142 8.40 -2.74 -8.00
C VAL A 142 9.25 -1.59 -8.54
N GLY A 143 9.95 -1.80 -9.66
CA GLY A 143 10.73 -0.74 -10.30
C GLY A 143 9.87 0.45 -10.73
N PHE A 144 8.67 0.19 -11.26
CA PHE A 144 7.72 1.25 -11.62
C PHE A 144 7.23 2.01 -10.39
N GLU A 145 6.76 1.29 -9.36
CA GLU A 145 6.21 1.92 -8.15
C GLU A 145 7.29 2.66 -7.34
N LEU A 146 8.53 2.18 -7.34
CA LEU A 146 9.65 2.91 -6.79
C LEU A 146 9.82 4.26 -7.48
N GLY A 147 9.85 4.27 -8.83
CA GLY A 147 9.93 5.51 -9.60
C GLY A 147 8.75 6.44 -9.35
N TYR A 148 7.55 5.90 -9.20
CA TYR A 148 6.35 6.67 -8.85
C TYR A 148 6.50 7.32 -7.48
N SER A 149 6.92 6.56 -6.46
CA SER A 149 7.08 7.05 -5.08
C SER A 149 8.13 8.16 -4.96
N GLN A 150 9.16 8.14 -5.81
CA GLN A 150 10.19 9.19 -5.84
C GLN A 150 9.68 10.55 -6.35
N THR A 151 8.53 10.59 -7.03
CA THR A 151 8.00 11.83 -7.61
C THR A 151 7.11 12.60 -6.64
N ASP A 152 6.48 11.93 -5.68
CA ASP A 152 5.55 12.54 -4.74
C ASP A 152 5.65 11.93 -3.33
N PRO A 153 6.31 12.61 -2.39
CA PRO A 153 6.46 12.12 -1.02
C PRO A 153 5.14 12.13 -0.22
N ASN A 154 4.12 12.85 -0.68
CA ASN A 154 2.82 12.91 -0.03
C ASN A 154 1.85 11.84 -0.54
N ALA A 155 2.30 10.98 -1.44
CA ALA A 155 1.54 9.82 -1.88
C ALA A 155 1.95 8.58 -1.09
N LEU A 156 0.99 7.85 -0.55
CA LEU A 156 1.21 6.49 -0.08
C LEU A 156 1.25 5.56 -1.28
N VAL A 157 2.44 5.12 -1.65
CA VAL A 157 2.66 4.18 -2.77
C VAL A 157 2.99 2.81 -2.22
N ILE A 158 2.21 1.81 -2.61
CA ILE A 158 2.30 0.46 -2.08
C ILE A 158 2.47 -0.53 -3.22
N TRP A 159 3.43 -1.41 -3.11
CA TRP A 159 3.46 -2.66 -3.84
C TRP A 159 3.14 -3.81 -2.90
N GLU A 160 2.18 -4.66 -3.28
CA GLU A 160 1.87 -5.89 -2.56
C GLU A 160 2.29 -7.10 -3.40
N ALA A 161 3.14 -7.94 -2.82
CA ALA A 161 3.48 -9.23 -3.43
C ALA A 161 2.28 -10.17 -3.40
N GLN A 162 2.17 -11.09 -4.36
CA GLN A 162 1.17 -12.17 -4.30
C GLN A 162 1.38 -13.02 -3.04
N PHE A 163 2.62 -13.38 -2.76
CA PHE A 163 3.14 -13.85 -1.47
C PHE A 163 4.48 -13.17 -1.23
N GLY A 164 4.81 -12.90 0.03
CA GLY A 164 6.04 -12.24 0.40
C GLY A 164 7.31 -12.95 -0.08
N ASP A 165 7.26 -14.27 -0.24
CA ASP A 165 8.32 -15.10 -0.81
C ASP A 165 8.77 -14.61 -2.20
N PHE A 166 7.83 -14.10 -3.00
CA PHE A 166 8.11 -13.67 -4.38
C PHE A 166 8.81 -12.31 -4.46
N ALA A 167 9.01 -11.63 -3.33
CA ALA A 167 9.82 -10.42 -3.28
C ALA A 167 11.26 -10.65 -3.82
N ASN A 168 11.76 -11.89 -3.79
CA ASN A 168 13.04 -12.25 -4.38
C ASN A 168 13.14 -11.95 -5.87
N GLY A 169 12.02 -11.96 -6.60
CA GLY A 169 11.96 -11.56 -8.00
C GLY A 169 12.27 -10.08 -8.26
N ALA A 170 12.21 -9.24 -7.23
CA ALA A 170 12.54 -7.82 -7.27
C ALA A 170 13.78 -7.47 -6.43
N GLN A 171 14.56 -8.45 -5.98
CA GLN A 171 15.67 -8.23 -5.05
C GLN A 171 16.67 -7.18 -5.53
N VAL A 172 16.96 -7.15 -6.82
CA VAL A 172 17.87 -6.14 -7.40
C VAL A 172 17.33 -4.71 -7.25
N ILE A 173 16.01 -4.52 -7.28
CA ILE A 173 15.41 -3.21 -7.08
C ILE A 173 15.54 -2.81 -5.60
N PHE A 174 15.31 -3.72 -4.67
CA PHE A 174 15.49 -3.44 -3.25
C PHE A 174 16.93 -3.10 -2.92
N ASP A 175 17.90 -3.91 -3.35
CA ASP A 175 19.32 -3.72 -3.02
C ASP A 175 19.92 -2.47 -3.68
N GLN A 176 19.67 -2.29 -4.98
CA GLN A 176 20.43 -1.34 -5.78
C GLN A 176 19.74 0.02 -5.93
N PHE A 177 18.45 0.09 -5.74
CA PHE A 177 17.68 1.31 -5.98
C PHE A 177 16.96 1.80 -4.74
N MET A 178 16.28 0.93 -3.99
CA MET A 178 15.52 1.31 -2.81
C MET A 178 16.47 1.56 -1.61
N ALA A 179 17.20 0.55 -1.16
CA ALA A 179 18.06 0.64 0.01
C ALA A 179 19.27 1.54 -0.19
N SER A 180 19.82 1.63 -1.40
CA SER A 180 21.03 2.40 -1.69
C SER A 180 20.83 3.65 -2.55
N GLY A 181 19.60 3.95 -2.95
CA GLY A 181 19.29 5.07 -3.85
C GLY A 181 19.64 6.43 -3.26
N GLU A 182 19.47 6.62 -1.98
CA GLU A 182 19.81 7.86 -1.28
C GLU A 182 21.32 8.09 -1.29
N VAL A 183 22.10 7.09 -0.90
CA VAL A 183 23.56 7.19 -0.84
C VAL A 183 24.18 7.35 -2.23
N LYS A 184 23.70 6.59 -3.23
CA LYS A 184 24.26 6.61 -4.59
C LYS A 184 23.88 7.85 -5.36
N TRP A 185 22.63 8.27 -5.27
CA TRP A 185 22.02 9.26 -6.17
C TRP A 185 21.33 10.40 -5.46
N ASN A 186 21.36 10.38 -4.14
CA ASN A 186 20.65 11.35 -3.31
C ASN A 186 19.15 11.36 -3.64
N ARG A 187 18.55 10.16 -3.74
CA ARG A 187 17.14 9.96 -4.06
C ARG A 187 16.45 9.18 -2.96
N ALA A 188 15.52 9.83 -2.30
CA ALA A 188 14.63 9.19 -1.35
C ALA A 188 13.42 8.58 -2.06
N ALA A 189 12.82 7.58 -1.46
CA ALA A 189 11.62 6.90 -1.93
C ALA A 189 10.71 6.57 -0.74
N GLY A 190 9.41 6.73 -0.93
CA GLY A 190 8.38 6.37 0.05
C GLY A 190 7.60 5.12 -0.35
N LEU A 191 8.26 4.14 -1.00
CA LEU A 191 7.60 2.89 -1.38
C LEU A 191 7.39 1.99 -0.17
N VAL A 192 6.14 1.56 0.03
CA VAL A 192 5.77 0.57 1.04
C VAL A 192 5.65 -0.80 0.39
N LEU A 193 6.19 -1.80 1.05
CA LEU A 193 6.11 -3.20 0.63
C LEU A 193 5.15 -3.96 1.54
N LEU A 194 4.08 -4.50 0.99
CA LEU A 194 3.23 -5.46 1.69
C LEU A 194 3.61 -6.87 1.24
N LEU A 195 4.05 -7.67 2.20
CA LEU A 195 4.62 -8.99 1.96
C LEU A 195 3.81 -10.07 2.70
N PRO A 196 2.63 -10.44 2.20
CA PRO A 196 1.77 -11.42 2.86
C PRO A 196 2.50 -12.74 3.06
N HIS A 197 2.48 -13.27 4.29
CA HIS A 197 3.07 -14.55 4.59
C HIS A 197 2.37 -15.27 5.76
N GLY A 198 2.67 -16.55 5.92
CA GLY A 198 2.18 -17.38 7.03
C GLY A 198 2.57 -18.83 6.83
N TYR A 199 2.72 -19.54 7.94
CA TYR A 199 3.17 -20.95 7.92
C TYR A 199 1.99 -21.95 7.84
N GLU A 200 0.83 -21.51 7.43
CA GLU A 200 -0.42 -22.26 7.48
C GLU A 200 -0.78 -22.91 6.14
N GLY A 201 0.08 -23.77 5.63
CA GLY A 201 -0.33 -24.77 4.65
C GLY A 201 -0.25 -24.39 3.17
N GLN A 202 0.40 -23.29 2.79
CA GLN A 202 0.49 -22.90 1.37
C GLN A 202 1.69 -23.54 0.63
N GLY A 203 2.71 -23.99 1.34
CA GLY A 203 3.89 -24.61 0.77
C GLY A 203 5.18 -23.82 1.00
N PRO A 204 6.33 -24.34 0.49
CA PRO A 204 7.65 -23.78 0.80
C PRO A 204 7.88 -22.35 0.29
N GLU A 205 7.33 -22.02 -0.89
CA GLU A 205 7.49 -20.71 -1.50
C GLU A 205 6.29 -19.77 -1.24
N HIS A 206 5.45 -20.11 -0.26
CA HIS A 206 4.22 -19.36 0.06
C HIS A 206 4.07 -19.14 1.57
N SER A 207 5.16 -19.20 2.32
CA SER A 207 5.11 -19.23 3.77
C SER A 207 5.91 -18.14 4.46
N SER A 208 6.95 -17.59 3.83
CA SER A 208 7.84 -16.62 4.45
C SER A 208 8.24 -15.49 3.52
N ALA A 209 8.01 -14.26 3.94
CA ALA A 209 8.54 -13.06 3.29
C ALA A 209 10.06 -12.91 3.48
N ARG A 210 10.69 -13.76 4.29
CA ARG A 210 12.11 -13.71 4.66
C ARG A 210 12.48 -12.35 5.25
N LEU A 211 11.80 -12.02 6.35
CA LEU A 211 11.95 -10.75 7.08
C LEU A 211 13.42 -10.44 7.39
N GLU A 212 14.23 -11.46 7.66
CA GLU A 212 15.67 -11.36 7.92
C GLU A 212 16.45 -10.66 6.80
N ARG A 213 16.01 -10.76 5.53
CA ARG A 213 16.63 -10.06 4.40
C ARG A 213 16.40 -8.56 4.49
N PHE A 214 15.18 -8.14 4.83
CA PHE A 214 14.81 -6.73 4.95
C PHE A 214 15.45 -6.12 6.20
N LEU A 215 15.44 -6.82 7.33
CA LEU A 215 16.11 -6.39 8.55
C LEU A 215 17.63 -6.21 8.34
N GLN A 216 18.26 -7.08 7.56
CA GLN A 216 19.68 -6.93 7.23
C GLN A 216 19.95 -5.69 6.36
N MET A 217 19.03 -5.31 5.48
CA MET A 217 19.14 -4.11 4.65
C MET A 217 18.85 -2.82 5.42
N ALA A 218 18.10 -2.89 6.52
CA ALA A 218 17.71 -1.76 7.36
C ALA A 218 18.89 -1.27 8.20
N ALA A 219 19.95 -0.81 7.56
CA ALA A 219 21.14 -0.28 8.21
C ALA A 219 21.24 1.23 7.98
N GLY A 220 21.50 1.99 9.02
CA GLY A 220 21.71 3.43 8.94
C GLY A 220 20.45 4.24 8.63
N ASP A 221 19.31 3.82 9.16
CA ASP A 221 18.03 4.53 9.11
C ASP A 221 17.45 4.76 7.69
N ASN A 222 17.85 3.94 6.72
CA ASN A 222 17.45 4.08 5.33
C ASN A 222 16.34 3.10 4.90
N PHE A 223 15.92 2.22 5.79
CA PHE A 223 14.90 1.22 5.51
C PHE A 223 14.25 0.76 6.82
N GLU A 224 12.94 0.81 6.90
CA GLU A 224 12.20 0.33 8.07
C GLU A 224 11.44 -0.95 7.75
N ALA A 225 11.55 -1.94 8.65
CA ALA A 225 10.77 -3.16 8.62
C ALA A 225 9.87 -3.25 9.87
N VAL A 226 8.61 -3.48 9.65
CA VAL A 226 7.57 -3.57 10.69
C VAL A 226 6.92 -4.96 10.66
#